data_ee90eaf03d9886f3f2411d5c8d9b3c10
#
_entry.id   ee90eaf03d9886f3f2411d5c8d9b3c10
#
_cell.length_a   1.000
_cell.length_b   1.000
_cell.length_c   1.000
_cell.angle_alpha   90.00
_cell.angle_beta   90.00
_cell.angle_gamma   90.00
#
_symmetry.space_group_name_H-M   'P 1'
#
loop_
_entity.id
_entity.type
_entity.pdbx_description
1 polymer ?
#
loop_
_entity_poly.entity_id
_entity_poly.type
_entity_poly.pdbx_seq_one_letter_code
_entity_poly.pdbx_strand_id
1 'polypeptide(L)'
;DKAMSSASLIKAFTMAASYENMEKIRIAEGMLLKADSASQTVTDKLFRLMENMVTYSDNESFNEMVRLQTASNQFNAGARVINRYLREQGYKETAVLHTLAPSNTDPEGLGSSNMTSVEDCGTLLEKIYRRECVSPEDSDQMLSLLLNQDTRTKIPGGLKESVQVAN
;
A
#
# COMPACT_ATOMS: atom_id res chain seq x y z
N ASP A 1 -8.28 13.29 16.83
CA ASP A 1 -8.52 12.30 15.79
C ASP A 1 -8.80 10.94 16.43
N LYS A 2 -9.56 10.06 15.79
CA LYS A 2 -9.97 8.77 16.36
C LYS A 2 -9.71 7.67 15.36
N ALA A 3 -9.08 6.58 15.82
CA ALA A 3 -8.88 5.38 15.03
C ALA A 3 -10.22 4.76 14.60
N MET A 4 -10.28 4.31 13.37
CA MET A 4 -11.41 3.59 12.77
C MET A 4 -10.91 2.44 11.92
N SER A 5 -11.79 1.49 11.57
CA SER A 5 -11.44 0.46 10.60
C SER A 5 -11.08 1.10 9.26
N SER A 6 -9.91 0.76 8.74
CA SER A 6 -9.40 1.38 7.52
C SER A 6 -10.06 0.88 6.23
N ALA A 7 -10.65 -0.32 6.27
CA ALA A 7 -11.02 -1.02 5.04
C ALA A 7 -9.87 -0.95 4.01
N SER A 8 -10.17 -0.63 2.75
CA SER A 8 -9.15 -0.53 1.69
C SER A 8 -8.22 0.69 1.76
N LEU A 9 -8.50 1.68 2.63
CA LEU A 9 -7.59 2.83 2.81
C LEU A 9 -6.19 2.41 3.28
N ILE A 10 -6.07 1.28 3.99
CA ILE A 10 -4.77 0.75 4.42
C ILE A 10 -3.82 0.47 3.23
N LYS A 11 -4.34 0.25 2.03
CA LYS A 11 -3.55 -0.03 0.83
C LYS A 11 -2.70 1.18 0.41
N ALA A 12 -3.19 2.40 0.59
CA ALA A 12 -2.41 3.61 0.32
C ALA A 12 -1.19 3.73 1.27
N PHE A 13 -1.36 3.39 2.53
CA PHE A 13 -0.26 3.37 3.50
C PHE A 13 0.74 2.22 3.22
N THR A 14 0.23 1.06 2.82
CA THR A 14 1.07 -0.07 2.39
C THR A 14 1.86 0.29 1.13
N MET A 15 1.26 1.00 0.18
CA MET A 15 1.94 1.54 -1.00
C MET A 15 3.13 2.42 -0.58
N ALA A 16 2.93 3.42 0.28
CA ALA A 16 3.99 4.31 0.73
C ALA A 16 5.13 3.55 1.42
N ALA A 17 4.80 2.64 2.34
CA ALA A 17 5.78 1.78 3.00
C ALA A 17 6.54 0.87 2.02
N SER A 18 5.87 0.41 0.95
CA SER A 18 6.48 -0.43 -0.08
C SER A 18 7.46 0.34 -0.95
N TYR A 19 7.18 1.59 -1.30
CA TYR A 19 8.14 2.45 -1.99
C TYR A 19 9.38 2.69 -1.13
N GLU A 20 9.24 3.00 0.14
CA GLU A 20 10.37 3.14 1.08
C GLU A 20 11.22 1.86 1.18
N ASN A 21 10.58 0.69 1.14
CA ASN A 21 11.25 -0.60 1.33
C ASN A 21 11.51 -1.34 0.01
N MET A 22 11.42 -0.68 -1.14
CA MET A 22 11.38 -1.31 -2.48
C MET A 22 12.57 -2.21 -2.76
N GLU A 23 13.78 -1.83 -2.35
CA GLU A 23 14.97 -2.66 -2.56
C GLU A 23 14.85 -4.03 -1.88
N LYS A 24 14.39 -4.07 -0.63
CA LYS A 24 14.18 -5.32 0.12
C LYS A 24 13.05 -6.14 -0.47
N ILE A 25 11.99 -5.49 -0.95
CA ILE A 25 10.87 -6.15 -1.64
C ILE A 25 11.36 -6.81 -2.93
N ARG A 26 12.20 -6.14 -3.71
CA ARG A 26 12.82 -6.71 -4.92
C ARG A 26 13.64 -7.95 -4.61
N ILE A 27 14.43 -7.92 -3.54
CA ILE A 27 15.23 -9.06 -3.10
C ILE A 27 14.31 -10.23 -2.70
N ALA A 28 13.28 -9.97 -1.90
CA ALA A 28 12.32 -10.98 -1.47
C ALA A 28 11.60 -11.64 -2.67
N GLU A 29 11.09 -10.82 -3.61
CA GLU A 29 10.42 -11.34 -4.81
C GLU A 29 11.39 -12.08 -5.73
N GLY A 30 12.62 -11.61 -5.88
CA GLY A 30 13.68 -12.29 -6.63
C GLY A 30 13.96 -13.69 -6.05
N MET A 31 14.00 -13.82 -4.75
CA MET A 31 14.18 -15.12 -4.08
C MET A 31 13.00 -16.07 -4.38
N LEU A 32 11.76 -15.60 -4.32
CA LEU A 32 10.56 -16.39 -4.61
C LEU A 32 10.51 -16.84 -6.08
N LEU A 33 10.86 -15.94 -7.00
CA LEU A 33 10.87 -16.22 -8.43
C LEU A 33 12.15 -16.93 -8.89
N LYS A 34 13.15 -17.13 -8.01
CA LYS A 34 14.50 -17.61 -8.37
C LYS A 34 15.11 -16.79 -9.51
N ALA A 35 14.98 -15.48 -9.42
CA ALA A 35 15.40 -14.51 -10.42
C ALA A 35 16.27 -13.42 -9.79
N ASP A 36 17.03 -12.71 -10.61
CA ASP A 36 17.77 -11.52 -10.17
C ASP A 36 16.77 -10.45 -9.71
N SER A 37 17.03 -9.83 -8.56
CA SER A 37 16.17 -8.78 -7.97
C SER A 37 16.02 -7.54 -8.87
N ALA A 38 17.01 -7.29 -9.74
CA ALA A 38 16.98 -6.21 -10.72
C ALA A 38 16.36 -6.62 -12.06
N SER A 39 15.98 -7.89 -12.23
CA SER A 39 15.42 -8.40 -13.49
C SER A 39 14.10 -7.72 -13.86
N GLN A 40 13.81 -7.68 -15.18
CA GLN A 40 12.54 -7.17 -15.68
C GLN A 40 11.35 -7.99 -15.15
N THR A 41 11.53 -9.30 -14.97
CA THR A 41 10.50 -10.20 -14.41
C THR A 41 10.07 -9.76 -13.00
N VAL A 42 11.02 -9.47 -12.12
CA VAL A 42 10.74 -8.96 -10.77
C VAL A 42 10.08 -7.59 -10.83
N THR A 43 10.60 -6.69 -11.66
CA THR A 43 10.05 -5.34 -11.86
C THR A 43 8.60 -5.39 -12.32
N ASP A 44 8.29 -6.19 -13.35
CA ASP A 44 6.94 -6.33 -13.90
C ASP A 44 5.96 -6.94 -12.90
N LYS A 45 6.41 -7.92 -12.12
CA LYS A 45 5.59 -8.55 -11.08
C LYS A 45 5.23 -7.54 -9.99
N LEU A 46 6.20 -6.79 -9.49
CA LEU A 46 5.97 -5.80 -8.43
C LEU A 46 5.10 -4.63 -8.92
N PHE A 47 5.29 -4.19 -10.16
CA PHE A 47 4.43 -3.18 -10.76
C PHE A 47 2.97 -3.65 -10.81
N ARG A 48 2.72 -4.87 -11.28
CA ARG A 48 1.36 -5.45 -11.33
C ARG A 48 0.75 -5.60 -9.94
N LEU A 49 1.51 -6.04 -8.94
CA LEU A 49 1.03 -6.13 -7.56
C LEU A 49 0.63 -4.76 -7.02
N MET A 50 1.45 -3.75 -7.23
CA MET A 50 1.18 -2.39 -6.79
C MET A 50 -0.06 -1.81 -7.48
N GLU A 51 -0.16 -1.96 -8.79
CA GLU A 51 -1.31 -1.53 -9.60
C GLU A 51 -2.59 -2.25 -9.14
N ASN A 52 -2.57 -3.58 -9.03
CA ASN A 52 -3.72 -4.34 -8.58
C ASN A 52 -4.17 -3.92 -7.18
N MET A 53 -3.23 -3.76 -6.25
CA MET A 53 -3.53 -3.35 -4.88
C MET A 53 -4.17 -1.97 -4.82
N VAL A 54 -3.62 -0.99 -5.54
CA VAL A 54 -4.03 0.42 -5.42
C VAL A 54 -5.15 0.77 -6.41
N THR A 55 -4.98 0.46 -7.68
CA THR A 55 -5.91 0.87 -8.75
C THR A 55 -7.20 0.05 -8.73
N TYR A 56 -7.10 -1.27 -8.58
CA TYR A 56 -8.25 -2.18 -8.57
C TYR A 56 -8.68 -2.60 -7.15
N SER A 57 -7.96 -2.14 -6.14
CA SER A 57 -8.24 -2.47 -4.74
C SER A 57 -8.24 -3.97 -4.44
N ASP A 58 -7.36 -4.74 -5.12
CA ASP A 58 -7.25 -6.18 -4.94
C ASP A 58 -6.68 -6.54 -3.56
N ASN A 59 -7.38 -7.41 -2.85
CA ASN A 59 -7.04 -7.78 -1.49
C ASN A 59 -5.87 -8.76 -1.42
N GLU A 60 -5.77 -9.69 -2.37
CA GLU A 60 -4.64 -10.63 -2.36
C GLU A 60 -3.32 -9.95 -2.71
N SER A 61 -3.34 -9.00 -3.65
CA SER A 61 -2.16 -8.17 -3.94
C SER A 61 -1.70 -7.35 -2.73
N PHE A 62 -2.64 -6.87 -1.90
CA PHE A 62 -2.30 -6.28 -0.60
C PHE A 62 -1.62 -7.28 0.33
N ASN A 63 -2.22 -8.46 0.52
CA ASN A 63 -1.68 -9.50 1.40
C ASN A 63 -0.28 -9.92 0.95
N GLU A 64 -0.07 -10.12 -0.35
CA GLU A 64 1.22 -10.46 -0.94
C GLU A 64 2.25 -9.33 -0.75
N MET A 65 1.87 -8.07 -0.99
CA MET A 65 2.76 -6.93 -0.81
C MET A 65 3.19 -6.75 0.66
N VAL A 66 2.32 -7.05 1.62
CA VAL A 66 2.69 -7.09 3.04
C VAL A 66 3.71 -8.20 3.30
N ARG A 67 3.51 -9.41 2.78
CA ARG A 67 4.47 -10.53 2.94
C ARG A 67 5.84 -10.21 2.37
N LEU A 68 5.91 -9.53 1.24
CA LEU A 68 7.15 -9.17 0.55
C LEU A 68 8.00 -8.13 1.28
N GLN A 69 7.50 -7.50 2.34
CA GLN A 69 8.31 -6.56 3.16
C GLN A 69 9.51 -7.24 3.84
N THR A 70 9.53 -8.56 3.90
CA THR A 70 10.62 -9.34 4.50
C THR A 70 10.92 -10.60 3.67
N ALA A 71 12.17 -11.05 3.71
CA ALA A 71 12.59 -12.30 3.05
C ALA A 71 11.92 -13.56 3.63
N SER A 72 11.34 -13.48 4.83
CA SER A 72 10.60 -14.59 5.43
C SER A 72 9.26 -14.85 4.74
N ASN A 73 8.78 -13.92 3.96
CA ASN A 73 7.49 -13.96 3.24
C ASN A 73 6.30 -14.28 4.19
N GLN A 74 6.35 -13.77 5.42
CA GLN A 74 5.30 -13.94 6.41
C GLN A 74 4.54 -12.63 6.61
N PHE A 75 3.20 -12.69 6.60
CA PHE A 75 2.34 -11.51 6.76
C PHE A 75 2.65 -10.74 8.05
N ASN A 76 2.70 -11.44 9.19
CA ASN A 76 2.95 -10.79 10.48
C ASN A 76 4.31 -10.10 10.57
N ALA A 77 5.35 -10.67 9.93
CA ALA A 77 6.67 -10.05 9.87
C ALA A 77 6.63 -8.78 9.00
N GLY A 78 6.01 -8.84 7.85
CA GLY A 78 5.84 -7.70 6.95
C GLY A 78 4.98 -6.59 7.55
N ALA A 79 3.88 -6.93 8.21
CA ALA A 79 3.04 -5.98 8.92
C ALA A 79 3.82 -5.19 9.99
N ARG A 80 4.73 -5.85 10.72
CA ARG A 80 5.59 -5.15 11.70
C ARG A 80 6.56 -4.17 11.03
N VAL A 81 7.08 -4.49 9.84
CA VAL A 81 7.94 -3.57 9.07
C VAL A 81 7.14 -2.34 8.65
N ILE A 82 5.96 -2.53 8.06
CA ILE A 82 5.08 -1.44 7.67
C ILE A 82 4.70 -0.58 8.89
N ASN A 83 4.25 -1.20 9.98
CA ASN A 83 3.82 -0.47 11.17
C ASN A 83 4.96 0.32 11.83
N ARG A 84 6.21 -0.11 11.72
CA ARG A 84 7.36 0.67 12.15
C ARG A 84 7.51 1.93 11.29
N TYR A 85 7.52 1.78 9.97
CA TYR A 85 7.55 2.91 9.03
C TYR A 85 6.43 3.91 9.32
N LEU A 86 5.19 3.45 9.47
CA LEU A 86 4.04 4.32 9.75
C LEU A 86 4.23 5.15 11.03
N ARG A 87 4.73 4.53 12.10
CA ARG A 87 5.04 5.27 13.35
C ARG A 87 6.16 6.28 13.17
N GLU A 88 7.23 5.92 12.45
CA GLU A 88 8.36 6.82 12.15
C GLU A 88 7.92 8.02 11.31
N GLN A 89 6.92 7.83 10.43
CA GLN A 89 6.33 8.89 9.62
C GLN A 89 5.27 9.73 10.35
N GLY A 90 4.94 9.36 11.59
CA GLY A 90 4.00 10.12 12.43
C GLY A 90 2.54 9.72 12.29
N TYR A 91 2.21 8.64 11.57
CA TYR A 91 0.84 8.10 11.49
C TYR A 91 0.50 7.35 12.79
N LYS A 92 -0.25 8.02 13.67
CA LYS A 92 -0.46 7.54 15.05
C LYS A 92 -1.57 6.50 15.18
N GLU A 93 -2.57 6.59 14.31
CA GLU A 93 -3.79 5.78 14.37
C GLU A 93 -3.86 4.75 13.24
N THR A 94 -2.79 4.65 12.43
CA THR A 94 -2.75 3.74 11.27
C THR A 94 -1.87 2.53 11.54
N ALA A 95 -2.44 1.34 11.32
CA ALA A 95 -1.69 0.09 11.46
C ALA A 95 -2.23 -1.01 10.55
N VAL A 96 -1.30 -1.77 9.96
CA VAL A 96 -1.57 -3.05 9.29
C VAL A 96 -1.64 -4.13 10.35
N LEU A 97 -2.82 -4.70 10.57
CA LEU A 97 -3.08 -5.65 11.64
C LEU A 97 -3.67 -6.97 11.17
N HIS A 98 -4.21 -7.04 9.95
CA HIS A 98 -4.87 -8.25 9.47
C HIS A 98 -4.87 -8.33 7.95
N THR A 99 -4.86 -9.56 7.41
CA THR A 99 -5.09 -9.82 5.98
C THR A 99 -6.47 -9.33 5.56
N LEU A 100 -6.63 -8.97 4.29
CA LEU A 100 -7.91 -8.59 3.71
C LEU A 100 -8.54 -9.82 3.02
N ALA A 101 -9.84 -10.00 3.21
CA ALA A 101 -10.61 -11.10 2.62
C ALA A 101 -11.30 -10.65 1.30
N PRO A 102 -11.55 -11.58 0.35
CA PRO A 102 -11.11 -12.97 0.36
C PRO A 102 -9.61 -13.09 0.18
N SER A 103 -8.99 -14.11 0.77
CA SER A 103 -7.56 -14.42 0.64
C SER A 103 -7.39 -15.86 0.19
N ASN A 104 -6.35 -16.14 -0.59
CA ASN A 104 -5.98 -17.50 -1.02
C ASN A 104 -5.27 -18.29 0.10
N THR A 105 -5.00 -17.65 1.22
CA THR A 105 -4.37 -18.25 2.39
C THR A 105 -5.28 -18.08 3.62
N ASP A 106 -4.98 -18.82 4.68
CA ASP A 106 -5.66 -18.65 5.95
C ASP A 106 -5.47 -17.22 6.49
N PRO A 107 -6.47 -16.66 7.18
CA PRO A 107 -6.36 -15.34 7.77
C PRO A 107 -5.18 -15.25 8.72
N GLU A 108 -4.36 -14.20 8.56
CA GLU A 108 -3.22 -13.89 9.41
C GLU A 108 -3.35 -12.47 9.96
N GLY A 109 -2.75 -12.20 11.10
CA GLY A 109 -2.76 -10.85 11.65
C GLY A 109 -2.13 -10.70 13.02
N LEU A 110 -1.97 -9.43 13.39
CA LEU A 110 -1.54 -8.94 14.70
C LEU A 110 -2.72 -8.40 15.52
N GLY A 111 -3.91 -8.37 14.93
CA GLY A 111 -5.15 -7.87 15.49
C GLY A 111 -6.35 -8.26 14.64
N SER A 112 -7.53 -7.72 14.94
CA SER A 112 -8.80 -8.10 14.31
C SER A 112 -9.11 -7.37 13.00
N SER A 113 -8.56 -6.17 12.80
CA SER A 113 -8.78 -5.36 11.59
C SER A 113 -7.69 -4.30 11.42
N ASN A 114 -7.47 -3.89 10.18
CA ASN A 114 -6.58 -2.76 9.87
C ASN A 114 -7.23 -1.45 10.31
N MET A 115 -6.42 -0.54 10.82
CA MET A 115 -6.87 0.72 11.41
C MET A 115 -6.28 1.92 10.68
N THR A 116 -6.99 3.05 10.71
CA THR A 116 -6.51 4.36 10.27
C THR A 116 -7.33 5.47 10.91
N SER A 117 -7.03 6.72 10.58
CA SER A 117 -7.82 7.89 10.94
C SER A 117 -7.94 8.86 9.78
N VAL A 118 -8.86 9.80 9.87
CA VAL A 118 -9.06 10.84 8.85
C VAL A 118 -7.82 11.73 8.75
N GLU A 119 -7.21 12.07 9.89
CA GLU A 119 -6.00 12.89 9.95
C GLU A 119 -4.81 12.20 9.29
N ASP A 120 -4.58 10.91 9.60
CA ASP A 120 -3.49 10.14 8.99
C ASP A 120 -3.68 10.02 7.47
N CYS A 121 -4.93 9.76 7.00
CA CYS A 121 -5.24 9.72 5.56
C CYS A 121 -4.97 11.06 4.89
N GLY A 122 -5.43 12.17 5.48
CA GLY A 122 -5.20 13.51 4.95
C GLY A 122 -3.70 13.84 4.87
N THR A 123 -2.95 13.50 5.92
CA THR A 123 -1.49 13.71 5.99
C THR A 123 -0.77 12.91 4.90
N LEU A 124 -1.13 11.64 4.68
CA LEU A 124 -0.52 10.83 3.62
C LEU A 124 -0.77 11.44 2.24
N LEU A 125 -2.03 11.77 1.93
CA LEU A 125 -2.39 12.33 0.64
C LEU A 125 -1.73 13.70 0.40
N GLU A 126 -1.63 14.54 1.43
CA GLU A 126 -0.92 15.81 1.35
C GLU A 126 0.58 15.61 1.06
N LYS A 127 1.25 14.70 1.76
CA LYS A 127 2.66 14.37 1.51
C LYS A 127 2.88 13.88 0.07
N ILE A 128 2.01 13.00 -0.44
CA ILE A 128 2.08 12.51 -1.83
C ILE A 128 1.92 13.69 -2.80
N TYR A 129 0.88 14.50 -2.63
CA TYR A 129 0.60 15.66 -3.49
C TYR A 129 1.73 16.68 -3.50
N ARG A 130 2.36 16.92 -2.35
CA ARG A 130 3.52 17.83 -2.21
C ARG A 130 4.84 17.23 -2.66
N ARG A 131 4.87 15.98 -3.11
CA ARG A 131 6.07 15.26 -3.52
C ARG A 131 7.06 15.03 -2.36
N GLU A 132 6.55 14.86 -1.16
CA GLU A 132 7.29 14.69 0.11
C GLU A 132 7.18 13.27 0.70
N CYS A 133 6.50 12.35 0.01
CA CYS A 133 6.35 10.97 0.44
C CYS A 133 7.44 10.11 -0.19
N VAL A 134 8.37 9.59 0.60
CA VAL A 134 9.56 8.82 0.22
C VAL A 134 10.54 9.65 -0.61
N SER A 135 10.22 9.90 -1.88
CA SER A 135 10.94 10.80 -2.79
C SER A 135 9.97 11.56 -3.69
N PRO A 136 10.39 12.65 -4.36
CA PRO A 136 9.54 13.31 -5.36
C PRO A 136 9.09 12.38 -6.48
N GLU A 137 9.98 11.53 -6.97
CA GLU A 137 9.71 10.57 -8.05
C GLU A 137 8.73 9.48 -7.60
N ASP A 138 8.90 8.94 -6.40
CA ASP A 138 8.00 7.95 -5.82
C ASP A 138 6.62 8.55 -5.55
N SER A 139 6.58 9.80 -5.07
CA SER A 139 5.32 10.54 -4.86
C SER A 139 4.55 10.72 -6.17
N ASP A 140 5.22 11.06 -7.28
CA ASP A 140 4.60 11.19 -8.60
C ASP A 140 4.03 9.83 -9.07
N GLN A 141 4.74 8.72 -8.84
CA GLN A 141 4.25 7.38 -9.16
C GLN A 141 3.05 6.98 -8.31
N MET A 142 3.11 7.23 -6.99
CA MET A 142 1.99 7.00 -6.08
C MET A 142 0.75 7.80 -6.47
N LEU A 143 0.92 9.08 -6.80
CA LEU A 143 -0.18 9.94 -7.26
C LEU A 143 -0.81 9.40 -8.55
N SER A 144 0.01 8.94 -9.50
CA SER A 144 -0.48 8.33 -10.74
C SER A 144 -1.34 7.10 -10.47
N LEU A 145 -0.91 6.20 -9.58
CA LEU A 145 -1.70 5.02 -9.18
C LEU A 145 -3.04 5.41 -8.54
N LEU A 146 -3.04 6.41 -7.67
CA LEU A 146 -4.25 6.91 -7.01
C LEU A 146 -5.22 7.59 -7.99
N LEU A 147 -4.73 8.33 -8.98
CA LEU A 147 -5.54 8.98 -10.00
C LEU A 147 -6.15 7.98 -11.01
N ASN A 148 -5.53 6.82 -11.19
CA ASN A 148 -5.99 5.76 -12.09
C ASN A 148 -7.04 4.83 -11.46
N GLN A 149 -7.54 5.14 -10.27
CA GLN A 149 -8.58 4.35 -9.59
C GLN A 149 -9.76 4.03 -10.50
N ASP A 150 -10.18 2.79 -10.52
CA ASP A 150 -11.30 2.30 -11.34
C ASP A 150 -12.67 2.71 -10.77
N THR A 151 -12.79 2.82 -9.46
CA THR A 151 -14.04 3.20 -8.78
C THR A 151 -14.28 4.72 -8.86
N ARG A 152 -15.10 5.17 -9.81
CA ARG A 152 -15.41 6.60 -10.03
C ARG A 152 -16.83 7.01 -9.61
N THR A 153 -17.58 6.13 -8.98
CA THR A 153 -19.00 6.37 -8.65
C THR A 153 -19.25 7.10 -7.34
N LYS A 154 -18.22 7.29 -6.51
CA LYS A 154 -18.31 7.97 -5.20
C LYS A 154 -17.94 9.44 -5.32
N ILE A 155 -16.82 9.87 -4.74
CA ILE A 155 -16.39 11.28 -4.79
C ILE A 155 -16.26 11.79 -6.23
N PRO A 156 -15.59 11.08 -7.15
CA PRO A 156 -15.50 11.55 -8.54
C PRO A 156 -16.86 11.69 -9.24
N GLY A 157 -17.82 10.81 -8.93
CA GLY A 157 -19.17 10.87 -9.50
C GLY A 157 -19.99 12.10 -9.11
N GLY A 158 -19.58 12.81 -8.06
CA GLY A 158 -20.20 14.07 -7.61
C GLY A 158 -19.51 15.35 -8.13
N LEU A 159 -18.41 15.22 -8.87
CA LEU A 159 -17.59 16.34 -9.33
C LEU A 159 -17.70 16.51 -10.86
N LYS A 160 -17.30 17.69 -11.36
CA LYS A 160 -17.21 17.91 -12.80
C LYS A 160 -16.13 17.01 -13.41
N GLU A 161 -16.35 16.51 -14.63
CA GLU A 161 -15.41 15.61 -15.33
C GLU A 161 -13.99 16.18 -15.48
N SER A 162 -13.84 17.51 -15.46
CA SER A 162 -12.54 18.18 -15.53
C SER A 162 -11.71 18.07 -14.22
N VAL A 163 -12.32 17.61 -13.12
CA VAL A 163 -11.62 17.47 -11.83
C VAL A 163 -11.00 16.09 -11.72
N GLN A 164 -9.68 16.03 -11.65
CA GLN A 164 -8.96 14.79 -11.35
C GLN A 164 -9.02 14.53 -9.85
N VAL A 165 -9.42 13.35 -9.47
CA VAL A 165 -9.56 12.92 -8.06
C VAL A 165 -8.77 11.64 -7.85
N ALA A 166 -7.85 11.68 -6.89
CA ALA A 166 -7.26 10.50 -6.29
C ALA A 166 -8.27 9.93 -5.28
N ASN A 167 -8.66 8.68 -5.46
CA ASN A 167 -9.73 8.06 -4.69
C ASN A 167 -9.17 6.90 -3.84
#